data_3e84121756e081b22a8a040641d3950a
#
_entry.id   3e84121756e081b22a8a040641d3950a
#
_cell.length_a   1.000
_cell.length_b   1.000
_cell.length_c   1.000
_cell.angle_alpha   90.00
_cell.angle_beta   90.00
_cell.angle_gamma   90.00
#
_symmetry.space_group_name_H-M   'P 1'
#
loop_
_entity.id
_entity.type
_entity.pdbx_description
1 polymer ?
#
loop_
_entity_poly.entity_id
_entity_poly.type
_entity_poly.pdbx_seq_one_letter_code
_entity_poly.pdbx_strand_id
1 'polypeptide(L)'
;LGVDVRPVDVPVDGDVVRGYLVTPRDGGPRPVVLVTNGLEGTVQELLLPLLRYRESGLATFVMEMPGSYAYGQPMSPASEDVYGAVVDHLVRDPRVEGTRLGVVGVSFGGYWAARLAVAEPRLTCAVACGAPTSRTFLPGNAIGLPQVILEALKAVTGSRALLTMSHRLRTLSLRRRYRDVRVPLLVVNGDHDTLLSTQDSIDLAEQAPGASLLLYPDDDHCAMGHYRDWLDASQQWLXXXXLVRHLAPPVDAPAPAGGD
;
A
#
# COMPACT_ATOMS: atom_id res chain seq x y z
N LEU A 1 24.41 -2.85 -9.06
CA LEU A 1 22.99 -2.46 -9.18
C LEU A 1 22.79 -0.94 -9.09
N GLY A 2 23.80 -0.18 -8.65
CA GLY A 2 23.70 1.28 -8.53
C GLY A 2 22.82 1.76 -7.37
N VAL A 3 22.56 0.89 -6.41
CA VAL A 3 21.77 1.21 -5.21
C VAL A 3 22.54 0.84 -3.95
N ASP A 4 22.20 1.52 -2.86
CA ASP A 4 22.57 1.16 -1.50
C ASP A 4 21.35 0.49 -0.86
N VAL A 5 21.53 -0.68 -0.25
CA VAL A 5 20.46 -1.44 0.42
C VAL A 5 20.86 -1.57 1.89
N ARG A 6 20.03 -1.03 2.77
CA ARG A 6 20.31 -1.05 4.22
C ARG A 6 19.16 -1.68 4.98
N PRO A 7 19.46 -2.66 5.84
CA PRO A 7 18.44 -3.13 6.78
C PRO A 7 18.13 -1.99 7.77
N VAL A 8 16.86 -1.89 8.14
CA VAL A 8 16.36 -0.89 9.07
C VAL A 8 15.40 -1.56 10.02
N ASP A 9 15.62 -1.38 11.31
CA ASP A 9 14.73 -1.86 12.36
C ASP A 9 14.01 -0.65 12.97
N VAL A 10 12.68 -0.65 12.91
CA VAL A 10 11.85 0.41 13.50
C VAL A 10 11.10 -0.18 14.70
N PRO A 11 11.43 0.23 15.92
CA PRO A 11 10.69 -0.22 17.10
C PRO A 11 9.24 0.27 17.06
N VAL A 12 8.31 -0.63 17.33
CA VAL A 12 6.88 -0.32 17.48
C VAL A 12 6.40 -0.98 18.77
N ASP A 13 5.22 -0.59 19.25
CA ASP A 13 4.74 -1.10 20.54
C ASP A 13 4.58 -2.64 20.49
N GLY A 14 5.38 -3.32 21.30
CA GLY A 14 5.36 -4.77 21.42
C GLY A 14 6.02 -5.54 20.28
N ASP A 15 6.70 -4.82 19.32
CA ASP A 15 7.27 -5.50 18.16
C ASP A 15 8.41 -4.66 17.52
N VAL A 16 8.98 -5.15 16.42
CA VAL A 16 9.98 -4.43 15.62
C VAL A 16 9.67 -4.66 14.14
N VAL A 17 9.49 -3.58 13.39
CA VAL A 17 9.40 -3.67 11.93
C VAL A 17 10.81 -3.83 11.37
N ARG A 18 11.04 -4.91 10.63
CA ARG A 18 12.31 -5.17 9.95
C ARG A 18 12.10 -4.95 8.44
N GLY A 19 12.79 -3.96 7.91
CA GLY A 19 12.65 -3.62 6.50
C GLY A 19 13.99 -3.30 5.86
N TYR A 20 13.92 -2.92 4.59
CA TYR A 20 15.11 -2.50 3.84
C TYR A 20 14.84 -1.15 3.18
N LEU A 21 15.71 -0.18 3.48
CA LEU A 21 15.73 1.08 2.75
C LEU A 21 16.70 0.96 1.59
N VAL A 22 16.19 1.15 0.39
CA VAL A 22 16.94 1.11 -0.87
C VAL A 22 17.01 2.52 -1.43
N THR A 23 18.23 3.04 -1.62
CA THR A 23 18.42 4.39 -2.16
C THR A 23 19.38 4.35 -3.35
N PRO A 24 19.18 5.21 -4.37
CA PRO A 24 20.20 5.39 -5.41
C PRO A 24 21.55 5.86 -4.81
N ARG A 25 22.65 5.45 -5.41
CA ARG A 25 24.00 5.79 -4.90
C ARG A 25 24.48 7.20 -5.24
N ASP A 26 23.79 7.86 -6.14
CA ASP A 26 24.17 9.21 -6.61
C ASP A 26 23.92 10.33 -5.59
N GLY A 27 23.52 9.97 -4.37
CA GLY A 27 23.45 10.88 -3.24
C GLY A 27 22.23 11.78 -3.19
N GLY A 28 22.05 12.44 -2.04
CA GLY A 28 20.95 13.37 -1.79
C GLY A 28 19.69 12.70 -1.31
N PRO A 29 18.83 13.45 -0.60
CA PRO A 29 17.52 12.95 -0.20
C PRO A 29 16.62 12.65 -1.40
N ARG A 30 15.82 11.61 -1.30
CA ARG A 30 14.92 11.15 -2.38
C ARG A 30 13.48 11.02 -1.88
N PRO A 31 12.49 11.30 -2.74
CA PRO A 31 11.13 10.86 -2.45
C PRO A 31 11.13 9.37 -2.17
N VAL A 32 10.32 8.93 -1.22
CA VAL A 32 10.34 7.52 -0.80
C VAL A 32 8.99 6.86 -1.03
N VAL A 33 9.04 5.61 -1.46
CA VAL A 33 7.86 4.75 -1.59
C VAL A 33 7.95 3.65 -0.54
N LEU A 34 7.00 3.65 0.39
CA LEU A 34 6.81 2.56 1.34
C LEU A 34 6.13 1.41 0.59
N VAL A 35 6.70 0.22 0.64
CA VAL A 35 6.17 -0.94 -0.07
C VAL A 35 5.86 -2.05 0.92
N THR A 36 4.65 -2.62 0.79
CA THR A 36 4.20 -3.69 1.68
C THR A 36 3.52 -4.81 0.88
N ASN A 37 3.79 -6.05 1.26
CA ASN A 37 3.31 -7.24 0.56
C ASN A 37 1.98 -7.74 1.12
N GLY A 38 1.51 -8.85 0.55
CA GLY A 38 0.31 -9.55 1.01
C GLY A 38 0.59 -10.58 2.10
N LEU A 39 -0.37 -11.48 2.29
CA LEU A 39 -0.43 -12.41 3.43
C LEU A 39 0.81 -13.30 3.56
N GLU A 40 1.32 -13.79 2.45
CA GLU A 40 2.37 -14.81 2.46
C GLU A 40 3.70 -14.31 1.88
N GLY A 41 3.72 -13.08 1.39
CA GLY A 41 4.92 -12.52 0.76
C GLY A 41 5.97 -12.11 1.78
N THR A 42 7.23 -12.29 1.43
CA THR A 42 8.36 -11.85 2.25
C THR A 42 8.96 -10.57 1.67
N VAL A 43 9.71 -9.85 2.50
CA VAL A 43 10.45 -8.65 2.07
C VAL A 43 11.35 -8.98 0.86
N GLN A 44 11.98 -10.16 0.87
CA GLN A 44 12.91 -10.56 -0.19
C GLN A 44 12.24 -10.69 -1.56
N GLU A 45 10.99 -11.13 -1.59
CA GLU A 45 10.25 -11.27 -2.85
C GLU A 45 9.92 -9.91 -3.47
N LEU A 46 9.66 -8.91 -2.66
CA LEU A 46 9.37 -7.55 -3.15
C LEU A 46 10.63 -6.79 -3.56
N LEU A 47 11.75 -7.08 -2.92
CA LEU A 47 12.95 -6.26 -3.07
C LEU A 47 13.44 -6.19 -4.51
N LEU A 48 13.52 -7.34 -5.20
CA LEU A 48 14.07 -7.40 -6.56
C LEU A 48 13.19 -6.68 -7.59
N PRO A 49 11.88 -6.94 -7.67
CA PRO A 49 11.02 -6.21 -8.61
C PRO A 49 11.06 -4.70 -8.42
N LEU A 50 11.11 -4.26 -7.16
CA LEU A 50 11.03 -2.84 -6.83
C LEU A 50 12.36 -2.09 -7.01
N LEU A 51 13.46 -2.80 -7.29
CA LEU A 51 14.69 -2.15 -7.71
C LEU A 51 14.49 -1.31 -8.99
N ARG A 52 13.43 -1.57 -9.76
CA ARG A 52 13.08 -0.76 -10.93
C ARG A 52 12.82 0.70 -10.54
N TYR A 53 12.23 0.96 -9.38
CA TYR A 53 11.90 2.33 -8.95
C TYR A 53 13.14 3.23 -8.83
N ARG A 54 14.36 2.65 -8.72
CA ARG A 54 15.60 3.43 -8.73
C ARG A 54 15.79 4.23 -10.03
N GLU A 55 15.23 3.72 -11.14
CA GLU A 55 15.36 4.36 -12.44
C GLU A 55 14.59 5.70 -12.49
N SER A 56 13.61 5.87 -11.60
CA SER A 56 12.87 7.12 -11.43
C SER A 56 13.47 8.00 -10.32
N GLY A 57 14.62 7.61 -9.76
CA GLY A 57 15.26 8.36 -8.68
C GLY A 57 14.54 8.25 -7.35
N LEU A 58 13.65 7.27 -7.19
CA LEU A 58 12.90 7.07 -5.95
C LEU A 58 13.69 6.17 -4.98
N ALA A 59 13.62 6.48 -3.70
CA ALA A 59 13.97 5.54 -2.65
C ALA A 59 12.78 4.61 -2.41
N THR A 60 13.05 3.39 -1.94
CA THR A 60 11.99 2.46 -1.52
C THR A 60 12.28 1.94 -0.13
N PHE A 61 11.26 1.87 0.71
CA PHE A 61 11.34 1.16 1.99
C PHE A 61 10.40 -0.04 1.90
N VAL A 62 10.97 -1.24 2.00
CA VAL A 62 10.22 -2.49 1.84
C VAL A 62 10.04 -3.15 3.20
N MET A 63 8.80 -3.49 3.54
CA MET A 63 8.46 -4.16 4.81
C MET A 63 7.36 -5.19 4.61
N GLU A 64 7.28 -6.15 5.51
CA GLU A 64 6.15 -7.05 5.57
C GLU A 64 4.95 -6.36 6.22
N MET A 65 3.75 -6.79 5.84
CA MET A 65 2.54 -6.24 6.46
C MET A 65 2.42 -6.68 7.92
N PRO A 66 1.85 -5.84 8.79
CA PRO A 66 1.64 -6.23 10.19
C PRO A 66 0.83 -7.52 10.34
N GLY A 67 1.23 -8.35 11.26
CA GLY A 67 0.60 -9.64 11.54
C GLY A 67 1.18 -10.81 10.75
N SER A 68 2.07 -10.54 9.75
CA SER A 68 2.75 -11.60 9.01
C SER A 68 3.88 -12.22 9.83
N TYR A 69 4.71 -13.04 9.19
CA TYR A 69 5.73 -13.86 9.86
C TYR A 69 6.70 -13.08 10.76
N ALA A 70 6.93 -11.81 10.42
CA ALA A 70 7.91 -10.97 11.13
C ALA A 70 7.36 -10.39 12.45
N TYR A 71 6.07 -10.55 12.73
CA TYR A 71 5.40 -9.84 13.83
C TYR A 71 4.86 -10.80 14.87
N GLY A 72 4.97 -10.39 16.15
CA GLY A 72 4.38 -11.11 17.27
C GLY A 72 2.91 -10.73 17.53
N GLN A 73 2.47 -9.59 17.03
CA GLN A 73 1.11 -9.10 17.26
C GLN A 73 0.21 -9.38 16.05
N PRO A 74 -1.02 -9.83 16.26
CA PRO A 74 -1.93 -10.06 15.13
C PRO A 74 -2.39 -8.75 14.49
N MET A 75 -2.70 -8.84 13.21
CA MET A 75 -3.25 -7.73 12.42
C MET A 75 -4.61 -7.27 12.98
N SER A 76 -4.77 -5.96 13.08
CA SER A 76 -6.02 -5.34 13.53
C SER A 76 -6.13 -3.93 12.93
N PRO A 77 -7.25 -3.22 13.12
CA PRO A 77 -7.33 -1.82 12.70
C PRO A 77 -6.21 -0.94 13.30
N ALA A 78 -5.74 -1.23 14.50
CA ALA A 78 -4.65 -0.47 15.15
C ALA A 78 -3.29 -0.71 14.48
N SER A 79 -3.17 -1.71 13.60
CA SER A 79 -1.91 -1.94 12.88
C SER A 79 -1.55 -0.78 11.94
N GLU A 80 -2.47 0.18 11.70
CA GLU A 80 -2.10 1.42 11.02
C GLU A 80 -1.04 2.21 11.81
N ASP A 81 -0.98 2.06 13.14
CA ASP A 81 0.04 2.70 13.99
C ASP A 81 1.45 2.17 13.70
N VAL A 82 1.57 0.91 13.27
CA VAL A 82 2.85 0.31 12.85
C VAL A 82 3.38 1.07 11.63
N TYR A 83 2.50 1.33 10.65
CA TYR A 83 2.88 2.12 9.47
C TYR A 83 3.19 3.57 9.86
N GLY A 84 2.43 4.15 10.78
CA GLY A 84 2.69 5.49 11.30
C GLY A 84 4.10 5.61 11.88
N ALA A 85 4.53 4.62 12.66
CA ALA A 85 5.89 4.59 13.24
C ALA A 85 6.96 4.47 12.14
N VAL A 86 6.70 3.68 11.10
CA VAL A 86 7.62 3.57 9.95
C VAL A 86 7.71 4.91 9.22
N VAL A 87 6.58 5.57 8.99
CA VAL A 87 6.55 6.89 8.36
C VAL A 87 7.33 7.90 9.22
N ASP A 88 7.14 7.86 10.55
CA ASP A 88 7.91 8.69 11.49
C ASP A 88 9.41 8.48 11.35
N HIS A 89 9.82 7.23 11.19
CA HIS A 89 11.22 6.89 10.99
C HIS A 89 11.73 7.45 9.65
N LEU A 90 10.97 7.20 8.58
CA LEU A 90 11.38 7.60 7.21
C LEU A 90 11.50 9.12 7.07
N VAL A 91 10.57 9.90 7.63
CA VAL A 91 10.63 11.36 7.50
C VAL A 91 11.79 11.98 8.27
N ARG A 92 12.39 11.25 9.22
CA ARG A 92 13.60 11.70 9.94
C ARG A 92 14.90 11.24 9.30
N ASP A 93 14.83 10.33 8.32
CA ASP A 93 16.02 9.80 7.67
C ASP A 93 16.60 10.84 6.69
N PRO A 94 17.88 11.24 6.83
CA PRO A 94 18.45 12.27 5.95
C PRO A 94 18.56 11.87 4.48
N ARG A 95 18.36 10.60 4.16
CA ARG A 95 18.38 10.09 2.79
C ARG A 95 17.00 10.20 2.12
N VAL A 96 15.97 10.58 2.89
CA VAL A 96 14.58 10.61 2.46
C VAL A 96 14.08 12.05 2.43
N GLU A 97 13.33 12.36 1.40
CA GLU A 97 12.59 13.61 1.27
C GLU A 97 11.21 13.42 1.90
N GLY A 98 11.13 13.64 3.21
CA GLY A 98 9.99 13.27 4.04
C GLY A 98 8.64 13.92 3.68
N THR A 99 8.67 14.95 2.83
CA THR A 99 7.44 15.60 2.34
C THR A 99 6.91 14.94 1.06
N ARG A 100 7.62 13.96 0.51
CA ARG A 100 7.24 13.26 -0.73
C ARG A 100 7.27 11.75 -0.49
N LEU A 101 6.22 11.26 0.16
CA LEU A 101 6.12 9.88 0.59
C LEU A 101 4.90 9.20 -0.06
N GLY A 102 5.15 8.14 -0.82
CA GLY A 102 4.10 7.31 -1.41
C GLY A 102 4.02 5.95 -0.75
N VAL A 103 2.94 5.22 -1.02
CA VAL A 103 2.81 3.82 -0.58
C VAL A 103 2.38 2.94 -1.75
N VAL A 104 2.95 1.75 -1.84
CA VAL A 104 2.53 0.70 -2.78
C VAL A 104 2.26 -0.57 -1.98
N GLY A 105 1.10 -1.14 -2.18
CA GLY A 105 0.74 -2.39 -1.54
C GLY A 105 0.18 -3.40 -2.52
N VAL A 106 0.50 -4.67 -2.29
CA VAL A 106 0.09 -5.79 -3.15
C VAL A 106 -0.77 -6.74 -2.32
N SER A 107 -1.92 -7.14 -2.86
CA SER A 107 -2.86 -8.05 -2.19
C SER A 107 -3.30 -7.45 -0.85
N PHE A 108 -3.13 -8.12 0.27
CA PHE A 108 -3.44 -7.53 1.58
C PHE A 108 -2.58 -6.28 1.89
N GLY A 109 -1.38 -6.17 1.29
CA GLY A 109 -0.63 -4.91 1.32
C GLY A 109 -1.38 -3.79 0.60
N GLY A 110 -2.10 -4.12 -0.49
CA GLY A 110 -2.98 -3.17 -1.19
C GLY A 110 -4.09 -2.64 -0.29
N TYR A 111 -4.65 -3.50 0.57
CA TYR A 111 -5.58 -3.05 1.62
C TYR A 111 -4.90 -1.98 2.50
N TRP A 112 -3.67 -2.25 2.95
CA TRP A 112 -2.96 -1.28 3.80
C TRP A 112 -2.69 0.02 3.04
N ALA A 113 -2.31 -0.06 1.76
CA ALA A 113 -2.11 1.16 0.96
C ALA A 113 -3.41 1.98 0.88
N ALA A 114 -4.55 1.34 0.61
CA ALA A 114 -5.86 2.01 0.58
C ALA A 114 -6.24 2.58 1.95
N ARG A 115 -5.97 1.85 3.03
CA ARG A 115 -6.26 2.29 4.39
C ARG A 115 -5.41 3.49 4.79
N LEU A 116 -4.12 3.46 4.46
CA LEU A 116 -3.20 4.56 4.74
C LEU A 116 -3.53 5.82 3.91
N ALA A 117 -4.08 5.65 2.71
CA ALA A 117 -4.56 6.79 1.92
C ALA A 117 -5.69 7.58 2.63
N VAL A 118 -6.34 6.94 3.61
CA VAL A 118 -7.33 7.60 4.49
C VAL A 118 -6.69 8.11 5.79
N ALA A 119 -5.81 7.29 6.38
CA ALA A 119 -5.37 7.47 7.77
C ALA A 119 -4.09 8.29 7.93
N GLU A 120 -3.18 8.28 6.93
CA GLU A 120 -1.84 8.87 7.07
C GLU A 120 -1.76 10.18 6.27
N PRO A 121 -1.82 11.33 6.94
CA PRO A 121 -1.87 12.64 6.25
C PRO A 121 -0.57 13.05 5.58
N ARG A 122 0.55 12.38 5.85
CA ARG A 122 1.84 12.70 5.24
C ARG A 122 2.05 12.01 3.89
N LEU A 123 1.16 11.08 3.51
CA LEU A 123 1.23 10.46 2.18
C LEU A 123 0.89 11.49 1.10
N THR A 124 1.57 11.40 -0.02
CA THR A 124 1.29 12.19 -1.22
C THR A 124 0.53 11.38 -2.27
N CYS A 125 0.63 10.07 -2.23
CA CYS A 125 -0.07 9.19 -3.19
C CYS A 125 -0.03 7.74 -2.71
N ALA A 126 -0.90 6.90 -3.28
CA ALA A 126 -0.97 5.49 -2.92
C ALA A 126 -1.29 4.61 -4.14
N VAL A 127 -0.73 3.40 -4.18
CA VAL A 127 -1.06 2.37 -5.17
C VAL A 127 -1.56 1.13 -4.43
N ALA A 128 -2.77 0.71 -4.73
CA ALA A 128 -3.42 -0.45 -4.09
C ALA A 128 -3.69 -1.52 -5.15
N CYS A 129 -2.86 -2.57 -5.18
CA CYS A 129 -2.97 -3.65 -6.14
C CYS A 129 -3.65 -4.86 -5.50
N GLY A 130 -4.76 -5.34 -6.07
CA GLY A 130 -5.48 -6.52 -5.60
C GLY A 130 -6.03 -6.40 -4.17
N ALA A 131 -6.48 -5.21 -3.78
CA ALA A 131 -6.77 -4.87 -2.39
C ALA A 131 -8.14 -5.44 -1.92
N PRO A 132 -8.17 -6.33 -0.92
CA PRO A 132 -9.43 -6.70 -0.26
C PRO A 132 -9.88 -5.54 0.64
N THR A 133 -10.97 -4.88 0.32
CA THR A 133 -11.36 -3.67 1.06
C THR A 133 -12.69 -3.77 1.79
N SER A 134 -13.59 -4.65 1.32
CA SER A 134 -14.94 -4.73 1.90
C SER A 134 -15.63 -6.05 1.64
N ARG A 135 -15.93 -6.37 0.38
CA ARG A 135 -16.71 -7.56 0.00
C ARG A 135 -15.98 -8.84 0.40
N THR A 136 -14.67 -8.86 0.20
CA THR A 136 -13.82 -9.97 0.63
C THR A 136 -14.02 -10.31 2.11
N PHE A 137 -14.34 -9.32 2.96
CA PHE A 137 -14.49 -9.50 4.40
C PHE A 137 -15.90 -9.91 4.84
N LEU A 138 -16.83 -10.12 3.89
CA LEU A 138 -18.18 -10.55 4.24
C LEU A 138 -18.20 -12.00 4.69
N PRO A 139 -19.06 -12.33 5.67
CA PRO A 139 -19.22 -13.73 6.06
C PRO A 139 -19.61 -14.60 4.85
N GLY A 140 -18.99 -15.74 4.72
CA GLY A 140 -19.23 -16.63 3.59
C GLY A 140 -18.21 -16.53 2.48
N ASN A 141 -17.55 -15.39 2.30
CA ASN A 141 -16.53 -15.25 1.25
C ASN A 141 -15.25 -16.04 1.56
N ALA A 142 -15.09 -16.50 2.80
CA ALA A 142 -14.03 -17.45 3.14
C ALA A 142 -14.33 -18.87 2.62
N ILE A 143 -15.61 -19.15 2.24
CA ILE A 143 -15.99 -20.46 1.70
C ILE A 143 -15.43 -20.55 0.27
N GLY A 144 -14.62 -21.58 0.02
CA GLY A 144 -14.02 -21.77 -1.29
C GLY A 144 -12.60 -21.24 -1.41
N LEU A 145 -12.12 -20.46 -0.44
CA LEU A 145 -10.72 -20.04 -0.45
C LEU A 145 -9.79 -21.26 -0.31
N PRO A 146 -8.64 -21.25 -0.99
CA PRO A 146 -7.65 -22.30 -0.79
C PRO A 146 -7.25 -22.42 0.69
N GLN A 147 -7.01 -23.64 1.14
CA GLN A 147 -6.68 -23.92 2.54
C GLN A 147 -5.48 -23.09 3.03
N VAL A 148 -4.47 -22.90 2.17
CA VAL A 148 -3.28 -22.12 2.53
C VAL A 148 -3.65 -20.66 2.85
N ILE A 149 -4.57 -20.07 2.09
CA ILE A 149 -5.04 -18.70 2.32
C ILE A 149 -5.85 -18.61 3.62
N LEU A 150 -6.69 -19.62 3.89
CA LEU A 150 -7.46 -19.66 5.15
C LEU A 150 -6.53 -19.73 6.37
N GLU A 151 -5.50 -20.55 6.31
CA GLU A 151 -4.54 -20.68 7.42
C GLU A 151 -3.71 -19.40 7.58
N ALA A 152 -3.30 -18.77 6.46
CA ALA A 152 -2.61 -17.48 6.51
C ALA A 152 -3.51 -16.39 7.14
N LEU A 153 -4.80 -16.33 6.75
CA LEU A 153 -5.76 -15.37 7.34
C LEU A 153 -5.95 -15.62 8.83
N LYS A 154 -6.05 -16.88 9.26
CA LYS A 154 -6.13 -17.22 10.68
C LYS A 154 -4.88 -16.75 11.41
N ALA A 155 -3.71 -17.03 10.85
CA ALA A 155 -2.42 -16.68 11.45
C ALA A 155 -2.30 -15.17 11.63
N VAL A 156 -2.47 -14.39 10.53
CA VAL A 156 -2.28 -12.93 10.59
C VAL A 156 -3.31 -12.25 11.48
N THR A 157 -4.51 -12.83 11.62
CA THR A 157 -5.54 -12.27 12.51
C THR A 157 -5.48 -12.86 13.94
N GLY A 158 -4.54 -13.78 14.22
CA GLY A 158 -4.45 -14.45 15.52
C GLY A 158 -5.70 -15.26 15.86
N SER A 159 -6.34 -15.85 14.86
CA SER A 159 -7.62 -16.54 15.03
C SER A 159 -7.44 -18.05 14.91
N ARG A 160 -8.13 -18.82 15.76
CA ARG A 160 -8.15 -20.28 15.67
C ARG A 160 -9.39 -20.80 14.92
N ALA A 161 -10.49 -20.06 14.99
CA ALA A 161 -11.77 -20.46 14.39
C ALA A 161 -12.18 -19.50 13.26
N LEU A 162 -12.88 -20.03 12.25
CA LEU A 162 -13.36 -19.25 11.11
C LEU A 162 -14.27 -18.08 11.54
N LEU A 163 -15.14 -18.32 12.53
CA LEU A 163 -16.05 -17.25 13.01
C LEU A 163 -15.28 -16.08 13.61
N THR A 164 -14.25 -16.36 14.40
CA THR A 164 -13.40 -15.32 15.01
C THR A 164 -12.63 -14.57 13.91
N MET A 165 -12.07 -15.31 12.96
CA MET A 165 -11.38 -14.74 11.81
C MET A 165 -12.31 -13.80 11.03
N SER A 166 -13.50 -14.29 10.66
CA SER A 166 -14.48 -13.50 9.92
C SER A 166 -14.88 -12.24 10.68
N HIS A 167 -15.06 -12.33 11.99
CA HIS A 167 -15.39 -11.17 12.82
C HIS A 167 -14.25 -10.14 12.78
N ARG A 168 -13.00 -10.59 12.95
CA ARG A 168 -11.82 -9.69 12.91
C ARG A 168 -11.64 -9.05 11.52
N LEU A 169 -11.79 -9.82 10.45
CA LEU A 169 -11.70 -9.30 9.08
C LEU A 169 -12.76 -8.22 8.82
N ARG A 170 -13.98 -8.39 9.34
CA ARG A 170 -15.04 -7.39 9.18
C ARG A 170 -14.67 -6.04 9.81
N THR A 171 -13.86 -6.03 10.88
CA THR A 171 -13.42 -4.76 11.49
C THR A 171 -12.47 -3.97 10.60
N LEU A 172 -11.90 -4.64 9.59
CA LEU A 172 -10.98 -4.01 8.65
C LEU A 172 -11.70 -3.31 7.49
N SER A 173 -13.01 -3.56 7.29
CA SER A 173 -13.74 -3.05 6.12
C SER A 173 -13.60 -1.54 5.96
N LEU A 174 -13.22 -1.10 4.75
CA LEU A 174 -13.07 0.31 4.38
C LEU A 174 -14.30 0.88 3.69
N ARG A 175 -15.39 0.11 3.54
CA ARG A 175 -16.56 0.52 2.75
C ARG A 175 -17.10 1.90 3.14
N ARG A 176 -17.10 2.22 4.42
CA ARG A 176 -17.61 3.50 4.91
C ARG A 176 -16.58 4.62 4.86
N ARG A 177 -15.34 4.29 4.46
CA ARG A 177 -14.20 5.21 4.48
C ARG A 177 -13.67 5.53 3.08
N TYR A 178 -14.21 4.95 2.00
CA TYR A 178 -13.72 5.21 0.65
C TYR A 178 -13.73 6.72 0.33
N ARG A 179 -14.78 7.42 0.75
CA ARG A 179 -14.91 8.88 0.52
C ARG A 179 -13.95 9.72 1.36
N ASP A 180 -13.29 9.11 2.34
CA ASP A 180 -12.32 9.79 3.20
C ASP A 180 -10.89 9.70 2.65
N VAL A 181 -10.69 9.05 1.49
CA VAL A 181 -9.38 8.99 0.83
C VAL A 181 -8.94 10.42 0.52
N ARG A 182 -7.71 10.76 0.93
CA ARG A 182 -7.22 12.14 0.91
C ARG A 182 -6.16 12.39 -0.15
N VAL A 183 -5.60 11.34 -0.74
CA VAL A 183 -4.49 11.44 -1.68
C VAL A 183 -4.85 10.75 -2.99
N PRO A 184 -4.23 11.12 -4.11
CA PRO A 184 -4.39 10.36 -5.35
C PRO A 184 -4.13 8.88 -5.11
N LEU A 185 -5.01 8.03 -5.62
CA LEU A 185 -4.98 6.60 -5.41
C LEU A 185 -5.06 5.87 -6.75
N LEU A 186 -4.06 5.05 -7.06
CA LEU A 186 -4.13 4.14 -8.20
C LEU A 186 -4.56 2.77 -7.69
N VAL A 187 -5.68 2.28 -8.20
CA VAL A 187 -6.20 0.95 -7.88
C VAL A 187 -5.89 0.03 -9.07
N VAL A 188 -5.28 -1.12 -8.81
CA VAL A 188 -4.88 -2.08 -9.86
C VAL A 188 -5.45 -3.45 -9.54
N ASN A 189 -5.97 -4.17 -10.53
CA ASN A 189 -6.34 -5.58 -10.36
C ASN A 189 -6.55 -6.25 -11.72
N GLY A 190 -6.74 -7.57 -11.72
CA GLY A 190 -7.30 -8.29 -12.85
C GLY A 190 -8.83 -8.23 -12.81
N ASP A 191 -9.47 -8.32 -13.97
CA ASP A 191 -10.93 -8.26 -14.03
C ASP A 191 -11.61 -9.58 -13.64
N HIS A 192 -10.82 -10.65 -13.47
CA HIS A 192 -11.29 -11.97 -13.07
C HIS A 192 -10.62 -12.48 -11.79
N ASP A 193 -10.49 -11.61 -10.77
CA ASP A 193 -9.86 -12.00 -9.50
C ASP A 193 -10.64 -13.16 -8.86
N THR A 194 -10.11 -14.37 -8.99
CA THR A 194 -10.75 -15.59 -8.46
C THR A 194 -10.39 -15.85 -6.99
N LEU A 195 -9.41 -15.13 -6.46
CA LEU A 195 -8.97 -15.31 -5.07
C LEU A 195 -9.73 -14.41 -4.11
N LEU A 196 -9.91 -13.14 -4.48
CA LEU A 196 -10.57 -12.15 -3.63
C LEU A 196 -11.79 -11.57 -4.35
N SER A 197 -11.84 -10.27 -4.57
CA SER A 197 -13.01 -9.65 -5.21
C SER A 197 -12.58 -8.49 -6.10
N THR A 198 -12.68 -8.68 -7.41
CA THR A 198 -12.52 -7.59 -8.38
C THR A 198 -13.42 -6.40 -8.01
N GLN A 199 -14.63 -6.68 -7.50
CA GLN A 199 -15.58 -5.63 -7.14
C GLN A 199 -15.08 -4.76 -5.98
N ASP A 200 -14.20 -5.27 -5.12
CA ASP A 200 -13.55 -4.44 -4.08
C ASP A 200 -12.71 -3.33 -4.73
N SER A 201 -11.98 -3.66 -5.80
CA SER A 201 -11.17 -2.70 -6.56
C SER A 201 -12.05 -1.67 -7.27
N ILE A 202 -13.13 -2.13 -7.91
CA ILE A 202 -14.07 -1.25 -8.62
C ILE A 202 -14.75 -0.29 -7.63
N ASP A 203 -15.33 -0.84 -6.53
CA ASP A 203 -16.02 -0.03 -5.51
C ASP A 203 -15.08 1.03 -4.90
N LEU A 204 -13.83 0.66 -4.64
CA LEU A 204 -12.82 1.58 -4.09
C LEU A 204 -12.54 2.72 -5.09
N ALA A 205 -12.27 2.37 -6.34
CA ALA A 205 -11.93 3.37 -7.37
C ALA A 205 -13.09 4.31 -7.67
N GLU A 206 -14.33 3.79 -7.72
CA GLU A 206 -15.51 4.61 -8.01
C GLU A 206 -15.86 5.59 -6.88
N GLN A 207 -15.57 5.21 -5.63
CA GLN A 207 -16.03 5.98 -4.48
C GLN A 207 -14.94 6.85 -3.83
N ALA A 208 -13.67 6.54 -4.07
CA ALA A 208 -12.55 7.30 -3.48
C ALA A 208 -12.27 8.54 -4.35
N PRO A 209 -12.27 9.75 -3.76
CA PRO A 209 -11.94 10.97 -4.52
C PRO A 209 -10.52 10.90 -5.10
N GLY A 210 -10.40 11.21 -6.39
CA GLY A 210 -9.10 11.25 -7.07
C GLY A 210 -8.49 9.88 -7.35
N ALA A 211 -9.28 8.82 -7.24
CA ALA A 211 -8.80 7.48 -7.58
C ALA A 211 -8.85 7.23 -9.09
N SER A 212 -7.93 6.40 -9.55
CA SER A 212 -7.89 5.87 -10.92
C SER A 212 -7.89 4.36 -10.86
N LEU A 213 -8.57 3.70 -11.79
CA LEU A 213 -8.62 2.23 -11.86
C LEU A 213 -7.85 1.75 -13.09
N LEU A 214 -6.97 0.79 -12.86
CA LEU A 214 -6.27 0.07 -13.91
C LEU A 214 -6.67 -1.41 -13.77
N LEU A 215 -7.59 -1.84 -14.63
CA LEU A 215 -8.16 -3.19 -14.59
C LEU A 215 -7.69 -3.94 -15.82
N TYR A 216 -6.94 -5.02 -15.61
CA TYR A 216 -6.35 -5.80 -16.70
C TYR A 216 -7.33 -6.90 -17.15
N PRO A 217 -7.64 -6.94 -18.46
CA PRO A 217 -8.61 -7.93 -18.96
C PRO A 217 -8.03 -9.34 -18.93
N ASP A 218 -8.90 -10.30 -18.67
CA ASP A 218 -8.58 -11.74 -18.66
C ASP A 218 -7.46 -12.09 -17.67
N ASP A 219 -7.33 -11.32 -16.57
CA ASP A 219 -6.28 -11.54 -15.56
C ASP A 219 -6.89 -11.75 -14.18
N ASP A 220 -6.14 -12.43 -13.33
CA ASP A 220 -6.55 -12.86 -12.00
C ASP A 220 -6.02 -11.88 -10.93
N HIS A 221 -5.98 -12.32 -9.70
CA HIS A 221 -5.59 -11.58 -8.50
C HIS A 221 -4.29 -10.81 -8.70
N CYS A 222 -4.32 -9.51 -8.41
CA CYS A 222 -3.19 -8.58 -8.55
C CYS A 222 -2.67 -8.43 -9.98
N ALA A 223 -3.45 -8.84 -10.99
CA ALA A 223 -3.06 -8.76 -12.40
C ALA A 223 -1.67 -9.37 -12.63
N MET A 224 -1.45 -10.56 -12.10
CA MET A 224 -0.12 -11.19 -12.12
C MET A 224 0.33 -11.60 -13.52
N GLY A 225 -0.61 -11.77 -14.46
CA GLY A 225 -0.30 -11.98 -15.88
C GLY A 225 0.29 -10.74 -16.54
N HIS A 226 -0.06 -9.57 -16.02
CA HIS A 226 0.42 -8.27 -16.51
C HIS A 226 1.37 -7.61 -15.48
N TYR A 227 2.09 -8.43 -14.73
CA TYR A 227 2.89 -7.96 -13.59
C TYR A 227 3.88 -6.84 -13.96
N ARG A 228 4.57 -6.98 -15.12
CA ARG A 228 5.52 -5.95 -15.56
C ARG A 228 4.81 -4.66 -15.97
N ASP A 229 3.68 -4.80 -16.63
CA ASP A 229 2.92 -3.66 -17.17
C ASP A 229 2.40 -2.78 -16.04
N TRP A 230 1.79 -3.39 -15.00
CA TRP A 230 1.28 -2.58 -13.91
C TRP A 230 2.40 -2.03 -13.01
N LEU A 231 3.54 -2.73 -12.90
CA LEU A 231 4.71 -2.16 -12.19
C LEU A 231 5.21 -0.91 -12.92
N ASP A 232 5.33 -0.97 -14.25
CA ASP A 232 5.76 0.18 -15.06
C ASP A 232 4.73 1.31 -14.96
N ALA A 233 3.45 0.99 -15.06
CA ALA A 233 2.37 1.97 -14.91
C ALA A 233 2.39 2.62 -13.51
N SER A 234 2.57 1.83 -12.47
CA SER A 234 2.65 2.35 -11.09
C SER A 234 3.88 3.25 -10.91
N GLN A 235 5.01 2.86 -11.48
CA GLN A 235 6.24 3.67 -11.43
C GLN A 235 6.04 5.02 -12.11
N GLN A 236 5.47 5.02 -13.30
CA GLN A 236 5.16 6.26 -14.05
C GLN A 236 4.17 7.13 -13.27
N TRP A 237 3.17 6.54 -12.72
CA TRP A 237 2.13 7.23 -11.94
C TRP A 237 2.72 7.83 -10.65
N LEU A 238 3.53 7.08 -9.96
CA LEU A 238 4.22 7.59 -8.76
C LEU A 238 5.13 8.78 -9.08
N UNK A 239 5.63 8.61 -10.08
CA UNK A 239 6.46 9.63 -10.48
C UNK A 239 5.73 10.83 -10.83
N UNK A 240 4.59 10.73 -11.24
CA UNK A 240 3.85 11.78 -11.57
C UNK A 240 3.23 12.43 -10.45
N UNK A 241 2.86 11.71 -9.62
CA UNK A 241 2.26 12.11 -8.45
C UNK A 241 3.16 12.60 -7.42
N UNK A 242 4.16 12.19 -7.43
CA UNK A 242 5.08 12.49 -6.46
C UNK A 242 6.11 13.44 -6.90
N LEU A 243 6.60 13.33 -8.02
CA LEU A 243 7.70 14.23 -8.45
C LEU A 243 7.18 15.49 -9.14
N VAL A 244 6.25 15.32 -10.07
CA VAL A 244 5.85 16.43 -10.95
C VAL A 244 4.87 17.42 -10.28
N ARG A 245 3.96 16.90 -9.46
CA ARG A 245 2.98 17.78 -8.78
C ARG A 245 3.62 18.79 -7.82
N HIS A 246 4.78 18.44 -7.25
CA HIS A 246 5.52 19.36 -6.37
C HIS A 246 6.37 20.38 -7.13
N LEU A 247 6.54 20.22 -8.44
CA LEU A 247 7.24 21.18 -9.29
C LEU A 247 6.29 22.21 -9.88
N ALA A 248 4.98 21.96 -9.85
CA ALA A 248 4.01 22.96 -10.29
C ALA A 248 3.91 24.08 -9.24
N PRO A 249 4.02 25.34 -9.63
CA PRO A 249 3.81 26.44 -8.69
C PRO A 249 2.39 26.35 -8.11
N PRO A 250 2.18 26.81 -6.88
CA PRO A 250 0.82 26.86 -6.34
C PRO A 250 -0.08 27.65 -7.27
N VAL A 251 -1.23 27.09 -7.60
CA VAL A 251 -2.24 27.82 -8.38
C VAL A 251 -2.65 29.00 -7.51
N ASP A 252 -2.33 30.21 -7.94
CA ASP A 252 -2.69 31.41 -7.21
C ASP A 252 -4.19 31.40 -6.92
N ALA A 253 -4.52 31.48 -5.64
CA ALA A 253 -5.91 31.67 -5.24
C ALA A 253 -6.41 32.98 -5.91
N PRO A 254 -7.60 32.98 -6.50
CA PRO A 254 -8.11 34.21 -7.09
C PRO A 254 -8.11 35.34 -6.05
N ALA A 255 -7.57 36.47 -6.46
CA ALA A 255 -7.55 37.66 -5.60
C ALA A 255 -8.99 37.96 -5.12
N PRO A 256 -9.18 38.34 -3.85
CA PRO A 256 -10.49 38.71 -3.38
C PRO A 256 -11.02 39.83 -4.25
N ALA A 257 -12.23 39.69 -4.80
CA ALA A 257 -12.87 40.70 -5.61
C ALA A 257 -12.91 41.98 -4.77
N GLY A 258 -12.23 43.02 -5.27
CA GLY A 258 -12.26 44.31 -4.64
C GLY A 258 -13.70 44.81 -4.63
N GLY A 259 -14.25 45.02 -3.44
CA GLY A 259 -15.52 45.69 -3.31
C GLY A 259 -15.29 47.21 -3.47
N ASP A 260 -15.98 47.81 -4.39
CA ASP A 260 -16.22 49.24 -4.42
C ASP A 260 -17.39 49.56 -3.52
#